data_d45e7d90ed52f89e79704f7d155446b9
#
_entry.id   d45e7d90ed52f89e79704f7d155446b9
#
_cell.length_a   1.000
_cell.length_b   1.000
_cell.length_c   1.000
_cell.angle_alpha   90.00
_cell.angle_beta   90.00
_cell.angle_gamma   90.00
#
_symmetry.space_group_name_H-M   'P 1'
#
loop_
_entity.id
_entity.type
_entity.pdbx_description
1 polymer ?
#
loop_
_entity_poly.entity_id
_entity_poly.type
_entity_poly.pdbx_seq_one_letter_code
_entity_poly.pdbx_strand_id
1 'polypeptide(L)'
;MKLLGLLRHAKSDWGDASLRDFDRGLNERGRRGARVIGAHIGDHGAKWDLMLASPAVRVRETLGAALPDAAPLFDTRLYLASFDTILEVVQSHAAEAADEPGSVLVAGHNPGLQELILELVSPSHETDLFREAAIKFPTASYAILQCPVDSWADLRPRTATLAHFARPRDLDPDLGPGR
;
A
#
# COMPACT_ATOMS: atom_id res chain seq x y z
N MET A 1 -17.74 9.44 1.37
CA MET A 1 -16.56 8.87 2.11
C MET A 1 -15.90 7.82 1.25
N LYS A 2 -14.64 8.01 0.89
CA LYS A 2 -13.82 7.06 0.13
C LYS A 2 -12.80 6.38 1.05
N LEU A 3 -12.36 5.16 0.70
CA LEU A 3 -11.30 4.44 1.41
C LEU A 3 -10.09 4.26 0.48
N LEU A 4 -8.92 4.65 0.96
CA LEU A 4 -7.65 4.44 0.27
C LEU A 4 -6.79 3.47 1.08
N GLY A 5 -6.60 2.26 0.56
CA GLY A 5 -5.67 1.27 1.10
C GLY A 5 -4.29 1.41 0.48
N LEU A 6 -3.27 1.23 1.30
CA LEU A 6 -1.87 1.25 0.86
C LEU A 6 -1.18 -0.03 1.33
N LEU A 7 -0.52 -0.72 0.41
CA LEU A 7 0.26 -1.92 0.69
C LEU A 7 1.66 -1.77 0.10
N ARG A 8 2.68 -1.73 0.96
CA ARG A 8 4.07 -1.75 0.50
C ARG A 8 4.48 -3.18 0.18
N HIS A 9 5.25 -3.39 -0.90
CA HIS A 9 5.81 -4.70 -1.21
C HIS A 9 6.55 -5.31 -0.02
N ALA A 10 6.56 -6.63 0.06
CA ALA A 10 7.28 -7.39 1.08
C ALA A 10 8.81 -7.37 0.83
N LYS A 11 9.57 -8.01 1.72
CA LYS A 11 11.02 -7.95 1.69
C LYS A 11 11.59 -8.61 0.45
N SER A 12 12.37 -7.85 -0.32
CA SER A 12 12.99 -8.29 -1.57
C SER A 12 14.28 -9.06 -1.36
N ASP A 13 14.62 -9.88 -2.35
CA ASP A 13 15.87 -10.64 -2.43
C ASP A 13 16.97 -9.77 -3.04
N TRP A 14 18.11 -9.71 -2.36
CA TRP A 14 19.32 -9.00 -2.77
C TRP A 14 20.47 -9.95 -3.11
N GLY A 15 20.22 -11.26 -3.16
CA GLY A 15 21.23 -12.28 -3.38
C GLY A 15 21.86 -12.27 -4.78
N ASP A 16 21.13 -11.79 -5.79
CA ASP A 16 21.62 -11.69 -7.17
C ASP A 16 21.82 -10.23 -7.57
N ALA A 17 23.07 -9.78 -7.54
CA ALA A 17 23.46 -8.42 -7.90
C ALA A 17 23.33 -8.12 -9.41
N SER A 18 23.15 -9.12 -10.26
CA SER A 18 22.99 -8.95 -11.71
C SER A 18 21.56 -8.54 -12.11
N LEU A 19 20.57 -8.75 -11.23
CA LEU A 19 19.19 -8.37 -11.49
C LEU A 19 19.01 -6.85 -11.46
N ARG A 20 18.22 -6.35 -12.40
CA ARG A 20 17.72 -4.97 -12.32
C ARG A 20 16.79 -4.84 -11.12
N ASP A 21 16.73 -3.67 -10.52
CA ASP A 21 15.84 -3.42 -9.38
C ASP A 21 14.39 -3.84 -9.67
N PHE A 22 13.87 -3.54 -10.85
CA PHE A 22 12.51 -3.89 -11.29
C PHE A 22 12.24 -5.41 -11.25
N ASP A 23 13.23 -6.23 -11.59
CA ASP A 23 13.11 -7.68 -11.71
C ASP A 23 13.37 -8.44 -10.40
N ARG A 24 13.75 -7.72 -9.33
CA ARG A 24 14.02 -8.29 -8.02
C ARG A 24 12.75 -8.78 -7.36
N GLY A 25 12.70 -10.07 -7.02
CA GLY A 25 11.59 -10.72 -6.33
C GLY A 25 11.70 -10.67 -4.80
N LEU A 26 10.85 -11.42 -4.13
CA LEU A 26 10.84 -11.56 -2.67
C LEU A 26 11.87 -12.61 -2.21
N ASN A 27 12.44 -12.40 -1.03
CA ASN A 27 13.11 -13.46 -0.30
C ASN A 27 12.10 -14.28 0.53
N GLU A 28 12.56 -15.32 1.23
CA GLU A 28 11.68 -16.18 2.03
C GLU A 28 10.97 -15.40 3.14
N ARG A 29 11.69 -14.51 3.81
CA ARG A 29 11.11 -13.62 4.84
C ARG A 29 10.03 -12.71 4.25
N GLY A 30 10.23 -12.22 3.04
CA GLY A 30 9.24 -11.43 2.30
C GLY A 30 7.99 -12.22 1.98
N ARG A 31 8.13 -13.45 1.50
CA ARG A 31 6.97 -14.33 1.23
C ARG A 31 6.16 -14.61 2.49
N ARG A 32 6.83 -14.88 3.61
CA ARG A 32 6.18 -15.05 4.90
C ARG A 32 5.45 -13.77 5.34
N GLY A 33 6.09 -12.63 5.26
CA GLY A 33 5.50 -11.32 5.57
C GLY A 33 4.28 -11.00 4.72
N ALA A 34 4.34 -11.31 3.42
CA ALA A 34 3.20 -11.13 2.51
C ALA A 34 2.00 -12.02 2.90
N ARG A 35 2.23 -13.28 3.25
CA ARG A 35 1.16 -14.18 3.71
C ARG A 35 0.54 -13.69 5.02
N VAL A 36 1.36 -13.26 5.97
CA VAL A 36 0.89 -12.75 7.27
C VAL A 36 0.02 -11.51 7.10
N ILE A 37 0.47 -10.53 6.31
CA ILE A 37 -0.32 -9.33 6.07
C ILE A 37 -1.58 -9.63 5.23
N GLY A 38 -1.51 -10.58 4.31
CA GLY A 38 -2.66 -11.02 3.52
C GLY A 38 -3.77 -11.63 4.38
N ALA A 39 -3.42 -12.50 5.33
CA ALA A 39 -4.37 -13.04 6.30
C ALA A 39 -5.02 -11.91 7.14
N HIS A 40 -4.22 -10.94 7.57
CA HIS A 40 -4.71 -9.78 8.31
C HIS A 40 -5.68 -8.92 7.48
N ILE A 41 -5.37 -8.66 6.21
CA ILE A 41 -6.26 -7.92 5.30
C ILE A 41 -7.60 -8.66 5.17
N GLY A 42 -7.57 -9.98 5.01
CA GLY A 42 -8.77 -10.81 4.96
C GLY A 42 -9.60 -10.74 6.23
N ASP A 43 -8.97 -10.85 7.40
CA ASP A 43 -9.63 -10.79 8.71
C ASP A 43 -10.19 -9.40 9.02
N HIS A 44 -9.50 -8.33 8.59
CA HIS A 44 -9.97 -6.96 8.72
C HIS A 44 -11.26 -6.72 7.92
N GLY A 45 -11.43 -7.42 6.80
CA GLY A 45 -12.66 -7.44 6.03
C GLY A 45 -12.90 -6.23 5.11
N ALA A 46 -11.94 -5.35 4.96
CA ALA A 46 -12.03 -4.28 3.96
C ALA A 46 -12.07 -4.89 2.55
N LYS A 47 -13.05 -4.44 1.75
CA LYS A 47 -13.18 -4.83 0.35
C LYS A 47 -12.71 -3.69 -0.53
N TRP A 48 -12.09 -4.04 -1.65
CA TRP A 48 -11.52 -3.08 -2.57
C TRP A 48 -12.22 -3.16 -3.92
N ASP A 49 -12.87 -2.07 -4.32
CA ASP A 49 -13.56 -1.98 -5.60
C ASP A 49 -12.57 -1.90 -6.76
N LEU A 50 -11.39 -1.31 -6.50
CA LEU A 50 -10.31 -1.16 -7.47
C LEU A 50 -8.97 -1.45 -6.77
N MET A 51 -8.12 -2.24 -7.42
CA MET A 51 -6.75 -2.47 -6.99
C MET A 51 -5.79 -2.02 -8.07
N LEU A 52 -4.86 -1.14 -7.70
CA LEU A 52 -3.81 -0.60 -8.56
C LEU A 52 -2.45 -1.04 -8.03
N ALA A 53 -1.55 -1.46 -8.89
CA ALA A 53 -0.27 -1.98 -8.46
C ALA A 53 0.88 -1.59 -9.39
N SER A 54 2.05 -1.37 -8.79
CA SER A 54 3.31 -1.33 -9.52
C SER A 54 3.59 -2.69 -10.16
N PRO A 55 4.05 -2.73 -11.41
CA PRO A 55 4.37 -3.99 -12.10
C PRO A 55 5.71 -4.61 -11.69
N ALA A 56 6.47 -4.00 -10.79
CA ALA A 56 7.72 -4.56 -10.27
C ALA A 56 7.49 -5.98 -9.71
N VAL A 57 8.43 -6.88 -9.95
CA VAL A 57 8.30 -8.31 -9.59
C VAL A 57 7.98 -8.47 -8.10
N ARG A 58 8.65 -7.72 -7.21
CA ARG A 58 8.38 -7.80 -5.76
C ARG A 58 6.96 -7.40 -5.36
N VAL A 59 6.33 -6.47 -6.09
CA VAL A 59 4.92 -6.11 -5.86
C VAL A 59 3.99 -7.20 -6.35
N ARG A 60 4.23 -7.75 -7.54
CA ARG A 60 3.47 -8.88 -8.10
C ARG A 60 3.52 -10.10 -7.17
N GLU A 61 4.69 -10.45 -6.68
CA GLU A 61 4.86 -11.57 -5.76
C GLU A 61 4.22 -11.32 -4.39
N THR A 62 4.28 -10.08 -3.90
CA THR A 62 3.58 -9.68 -2.67
C THR A 62 2.07 -9.91 -2.81
N LEU A 63 1.47 -9.41 -3.87
CA LEU A 63 0.03 -9.58 -4.13
C LEU A 63 -0.34 -11.04 -4.34
N GLY A 64 0.48 -11.80 -5.08
CA GLY A 64 0.26 -13.24 -5.28
C GLY A 64 0.25 -14.04 -3.98
N ALA A 65 1.06 -13.68 -3.01
CA ALA A 65 1.12 -14.34 -1.70
C ALA A 65 0.06 -13.80 -0.71
N ALA A 66 -0.20 -12.49 -0.73
CA ALA A 66 -1.12 -11.84 0.21
C ALA A 66 -2.59 -11.94 -0.22
N LEU A 67 -2.86 -11.73 -1.48
CA LEU A 67 -4.20 -11.61 -2.06
C LEU A 67 -4.28 -12.42 -3.36
N PRO A 68 -4.18 -13.76 -3.31
CA PRO A 68 -4.03 -14.61 -4.50
C PRO A 68 -5.23 -14.54 -5.47
N ASP A 69 -6.41 -14.20 -4.97
CA ASP A 69 -7.63 -14.08 -5.77
C ASP A 69 -7.86 -12.66 -6.31
N ALA A 70 -6.98 -11.72 -6.01
CA ALA A 70 -7.09 -10.34 -6.47
C ALA A 70 -6.77 -10.21 -7.97
N ALA A 71 -7.44 -9.27 -8.63
CA ALA A 71 -7.20 -8.91 -10.02
C ALA A 71 -6.74 -7.44 -10.13
N PRO A 72 -5.50 -7.12 -9.74
CA PRO A 72 -5.00 -5.76 -9.78
C PRO A 72 -4.78 -5.28 -11.22
N LEU A 73 -4.99 -3.99 -11.43
CA LEU A 73 -4.53 -3.29 -12.64
C LEU A 73 -3.10 -2.80 -12.39
N PHE A 74 -2.16 -3.25 -13.21
CA PHE A 74 -0.77 -2.81 -13.13
C PHE A 74 -0.57 -1.53 -13.93
N ASP A 75 0.01 -0.53 -13.28
CA ASP A 75 0.33 0.76 -13.90
C ASP A 75 1.81 1.09 -13.69
N THR A 76 2.54 1.24 -14.79
CA THR A 76 3.99 1.49 -14.76
C THR A 76 4.35 2.80 -14.04
N ARG A 77 3.44 3.77 -13.98
CA ARG A 77 3.64 5.02 -13.24
C ARG A 77 3.80 4.81 -11.74
N LEU A 78 3.31 3.68 -11.21
CA LEU A 78 3.43 3.35 -9.77
C LEU A 78 4.80 2.78 -9.38
N TYR A 79 5.64 2.44 -10.34
CA TYR A 79 6.99 1.97 -10.05
C TYR A 79 7.85 3.10 -9.49
N LEU A 80 8.26 2.97 -8.22
CA LEU A 80 9.02 3.98 -7.46
C LEU A 80 8.40 5.39 -7.52
N ALA A 81 7.09 5.46 -7.54
CA ALA A 81 6.33 6.70 -7.69
C ALA A 81 6.45 7.59 -6.45
N SER A 82 6.43 8.91 -6.69
CA SER A 82 6.21 9.93 -5.67
C SER A 82 4.75 9.95 -5.21
N PHE A 83 4.47 10.60 -4.08
CA PHE A 83 3.10 10.63 -3.53
C PHE A 83 2.10 11.31 -4.49
N ASP A 84 2.49 12.37 -5.15
CA ASP A 84 1.66 13.10 -6.12
C ASP A 84 1.34 12.25 -7.35
N THR A 85 2.31 11.49 -7.87
CA THR A 85 2.08 10.53 -8.96
C THR A 85 1.11 9.42 -8.52
N ILE A 86 1.25 8.89 -7.30
CA ILE A 86 0.31 7.89 -6.78
C ILE A 86 -1.11 8.45 -6.73
N LEU A 87 -1.27 9.66 -6.21
CA LEU A 87 -2.57 10.32 -6.13
C LEU A 87 -3.18 10.55 -7.53
N GLU A 88 -2.38 11.02 -8.48
CA GLU A 88 -2.79 11.20 -9.87
C GLU A 88 -3.25 9.88 -10.52
N VAL A 89 -2.51 8.77 -10.29
CA VAL A 89 -2.88 7.44 -10.80
C VAL A 89 -4.21 6.99 -10.23
N VAL A 90 -4.44 7.15 -8.93
CA VAL A 90 -5.73 6.84 -8.30
C VAL A 90 -6.85 7.66 -8.92
N GLN A 91 -6.68 8.95 -9.06
CA GLN A 91 -7.68 9.86 -9.61
C GLN A 91 -7.99 9.54 -11.08
N SER A 92 -6.98 9.23 -11.90
CA SER A 92 -7.18 8.93 -13.32
C SER A 92 -7.93 7.61 -13.52
N HIS A 93 -7.53 6.54 -12.82
CA HIS A 93 -8.25 5.26 -12.92
C HIS A 93 -9.67 5.34 -12.36
N ALA A 94 -9.89 6.08 -11.29
CA ALA A 94 -11.23 6.29 -10.74
C ALA A 94 -12.14 7.05 -11.71
N ALA A 95 -11.60 8.02 -12.43
CA ALA A 95 -12.35 8.80 -13.43
C ALA A 95 -12.69 7.98 -14.70
N GLU A 96 -11.87 6.98 -15.03
CA GLU A 96 -12.08 6.09 -16.18
C GLU A 96 -13.04 4.93 -15.88
N ALA A 97 -13.32 4.66 -14.60
CA ALA A 97 -14.23 3.58 -14.22
C ALA A 97 -15.68 3.92 -14.58
N ALA A 98 -16.45 2.91 -15.01
CA ALA A 98 -17.87 3.10 -15.34
C ALA A 98 -18.68 3.60 -14.15
N ASP A 99 -18.39 3.04 -12.97
CA ASP A 99 -18.88 3.52 -11.67
C ASP A 99 -17.66 3.89 -10.84
N GLU A 100 -17.65 5.10 -10.29
CA GLU A 100 -16.53 5.59 -9.48
C GLU A 100 -16.35 4.72 -8.23
N PRO A 101 -15.15 4.09 -8.03
CA PRO A 101 -14.95 3.18 -6.91
C PRO A 101 -15.09 3.90 -5.56
N GLY A 102 -15.71 3.23 -4.59
CA GLY A 102 -15.77 3.69 -3.20
C GLY A 102 -14.47 3.43 -2.45
N SER A 103 -13.72 2.42 -2.89
CA SER A 103 -12.47 2.00 -2.26
C SER A 103 -11.41 1.63 -3.29
N VAL A 104 -10.19 2.08 -3.06
CA VAL A 104 -9.02 1.80 -3.90
C VAL A 104 -7.87 1.29 -3.04
N LEU A 105 -7.28 0.15 -3.40
CA LEU A 105 -6.03 -0.33 -2.82
C LEU A 105 -4.88 -0.07 -3.79
N VAL A 106 -3.82 0.56 -3.30
CA VAL A 106 -2.57 0.77 -4.04
C VAL A 106 -1.47 -0.09 -3.46
N ALA A 107 -0.87 -0.96 -4.26
CA ALA A 107 0.31 -1.73 -3.90
C ALA A 107 1.54 -1.16 -4.61
N GLY A 108 2.56 -0.80 -3.84
CA GLY A 108 3.73 -0.11 -4.41
C GLY A 108 4.93 -0.02 -3.48
N HIS A 109 5.55 1.12 -3.49
CA HIS A 109 6.90 1.36 -2.96
C HIS A 109 6.96 2.56 -2.01
N ASN A 110 7.94 2.53 -1.10
CA ASN A 110 8.42 3.72 -0.42
C ASN A 110 9.51 4.41 -1.26
N PRO A 111 9.74 5.72 -1.05
CA PRO A 111 9.11 6.59 -0.04
C PRO A 111 7.68 7.04 -0.37
N GLY A 112 7.22 6.88 -1.60
CA GLY A 112 5.97 7.47 -2.08
C GLY A 112 4.73 7.10 -1.25
N LEU A 113 4.58 5.83 -0.83
CA LEU A 113 3.44 5.40 -0.02
C LEU A 113 3.44 6.07 1.36
N GLN A 114 4.58 6.12 2.04
CA GLN A 114 4.69 6.78 3.34
C GLN A 114 4.48 8.29 3.22
N GLU A 115 5.06 8.92 2.22
CA GLU A 115 4.86 10.34 1.93
C GLU A 115 3.39 10.66 1.67
N LEU A 116 2.67 9.77 0.97
CA LEU A 116 1.24 9.95 0.72
C LEU A 116 0.43 9.97 2.01
N ILE A 117 0.77 9.13 3.01
CA ILE A 117 0.15 9.18 4.34
C ILE A 117 0.43 10.53 4.99
N LEU A 118 1.69 10.98 4.98
CA LEU A 118 2.10 12.25 5.59
C LEU A 118 1.40 13.46 4.97
N GLU A 119 1.21 13.43 3.65
CA GLU A 119 0.58 14.53 2.92
C GLU A 119 -0.94 14.54 3.04
N LEU A 120 -1.59 13.37 3.03
CA LEU A 120 -3.05 13.29 3.04
C LEU A 120 -3.65 13.48 4.42
N VAL A 121 -2.97 13.06 5.49
CA VAL A 121 -3.54 13.16 6.84
C VAL A 121 -3.59 14.61 7.30
N SER A 122 -4.78 14.99 7.78
CA SER A 122 -4.99 16.33 8.35
C SER A 122 -4.20 16.49 9.66
N PRO A 123 -3.55 17.63 9.89
CA PRO A 123 -2.89 17.92 11.17
C PRO A 123 -3.80 17.78 12.38
N SER A 124 -5.10 18.03 12.22
CA SER A 124 -6.10 17.84 13.29
C SER A 124 -6.41 16.37 13.60
N HIS A 125 -5.96 15.44 12.75
CA HIS A 125 -6.19 14.00 12.86
C HIS A 125 -4.89 13.19 13.06
N GLU A 126 -3.83 13.82 13.55
CA GLU A 126 -2.57 13.14 13.89
C GLU A 126 -2.72 12.31 15.16
N THR A 127 -3.10 11.07 15.01
CA THR A 127 -3.22 10.08 16.09
C THR A 127 -1.89 9.39 16.38
N ASP A 128 -1.82 8.57 17.45
CA ASP A 128 -0.65 7.74 17.73
C ASP A 128 -0.38 6.76 16.59
N LEU A 129 -1.42 6.22 15.96
CA LEU A 129 -1.33 5.37 14.78
C LEU A 129 -0.63 6.09 13.61
N PHE A 130 -1.00 7.35 13.37
CA PHE A 130 -0.34 8.18 12.36
C PHE A 130 1.14 8.40 12.70
N ARG A 131 1.47 8.71 13.96
CA ARG A 131 2.85 8.92 14.40
C ARG A 131 3.71 7.68 14.18
N GLU A 132 3.18 6.49 14.47
CA GLU A 132 3.88 5.23 14.19
C GLU A 132 4.15 5.03 12.68
N ALA A 133 3.16 5.25 11.84
CA ALA A 133 3.31 5.16 10.39
C ALA A 133 4.27 6.22 9.82
N ALA A 134 4.27 7.42 10.40
CA ALA A 134 5.16 8.51 10.03
C ALA A 134 6.64 8.20 10.35
N ILE A 135 6.89 7.50 11.47
CA ILE A 135 8.24 7.08 11.84
C ILE A 135 8.75 5.99 10.90
N LYS A 136 7.94 4.98 10.63
CA LYS A 136 8.34 3.86 9.78
C LYS A 136 7.14 3.14 9.15
N PHE A 137 7.19 3.02 7.84
CA PHE A 137 6.29 2.21 7.02
C PHE A 137 7.08 1.07 6.36
N PRO A 138 7.39 -0.02 7.09
CA PRO A 138 8.28 -1.07 6.62
C PRO A 138 7.67 -1.93 5.50
N THR A 139 8.46 -2.83 4.91
CA THR A 139 7.99 -3.77 3.89
C THR A 139 6.78 -4.57 4.37
N ALA A 140 5.86 -4.84 3.46
CA ALA A 140 4.55 -5.47 3.71
C ALA A 140 3.65 -4.72 4.72
N SER A 141 3.91 -3.44 4.99
CA SER A 141 2.98 -2.62 5.76
C SER A 141 1.70 -2.36 4.98
N TYR A 142 0.60 -2.35 5.71
CA TYR A 142 -0.74 -2.10 5.22
C TYR A 142 -1.41 -0.97 6.01
N ALA A 143 -1.99 -0.02 5.30
CA ALA A 143 -2.68 1.11 5.90
C ALA A 143 -4.01 1.39 5.20
N ILE A 144 -4.97 1.96 5.92
CA ILE A 144 -6.23 2.45 5.37
C ILE A 144 -6.42 3.90 5.78
N LEU A 145 -6.64 4.75 4.79
CA LEU A 145 -7.01 6.14 4.94
C LEU A 145 -8.51 6.32 4.66
N GLN A 146 -9.20 6.97 5.56
CA GLN A 146 -10.56 7.49 5.34
C GLN A 146 -10.46 8.87 4.71
N CYS A 147 -11.04 9.02 3.54
CA CYS A 147 -11.01 10.25 2.75
C CYS A 147 -12.44 10.84 2.71
N PRO A 148 -12.70 11.95 3.41
CA PRO A 148 -14.06 12.52 3.52
C PRO A 148 -14.41 13.32 2.27
N VAL A 149 -14.39 12.64 1.13
CA VAL A 149 -14.75 13.18 -0.19
C VAL A 149 -15.79 12.29 -0.85
N ASP A 150 -16.58 12.87 -1.75
CA ASP A 150 -17.57 12.14 -2.54
C ASP A 150 -16.97 11.64 -3.85
N SER A 151 -16.02 12.38 -4.41
CA SER A 151 -15.26 11.99 -5.60
C SER A 151 -13.75 11.94 -5.32
N TRP A 152 -13.05 10.99 -5.96
CA TRP A 152 -11.58 10.93 -5.91
C TRP A 152 -10.93 12.19 -6.49
N ALA A 153 -11.58 12.83 -7.46
CA ALA A 153 -11.13 14.10 -8.03
C ALA A 153 -11.00 15.22 -6.98
N ASP A 154 -11.71 15.13 -5.86
CA ASP A 154 -11.70 16.12 -4.79
C ASP A 154 -10.67 15.82 -3.69
N LEU A 155 -10.01 14.65 -3.73
CA LEU A 155 -9.02 14.30 -2.72
C LEU A 155 -7.78 15.22 -2.84
N ARG A 156 -7.46 15.88 -1.74
CA ARG A 156 -6.37 16.86 -1.61
C ARG A 156 -5.54 16.56 -0.36
N PRO A 157 -4.30 17.07 -0.29
CA PRO A 157 -3.51 17.02 0.94
C PRO A 157 -4.28 17.56 2.15
N ARG A 158 -3.99 16.98 3.33
CA ARG A 158 -4.54 17.38 4.64
C ARG A 158 -6.06 17.21 4.79
N THR A 159 -6.62 16.20 4.12
CA THR A 159 -8.07 15.94 4.20
C THR A 159 -8.42 14.59 4.83
N ALA A 160 -7.49 13.65 4.85
CA ALA A 160 -7.74 12.28 5.28
C ALA A 160 -7.43 12.03 6.75
N THR A 161 -7.87 10.87 7.23
CA THR A 161 -7.54 10.30 8.54
C THR A 161 -6.98 8.90 8.35
N LEU A 162 -5.88 8.58 9.03
CA LEU A 162 -5.38 7.21 9.07
C LEU A 162 -6.24 6.38 10.02
N ALA A 163 -7.00 5.45 9.44
CA ALA A 163 -7.96 4.63 10.18
C ALA A 163 -7.36 3.28 10.61
N HIS A 164 -6.37 2.77 9.88
CA HIS A 164 -5.73 1.48 10.14
C HIS A 164 -4.29 1.47 9.68
N PHE A 165 -3.44 0.78 10.45
CA PHE A 165 -2.04 0.53 10.13
C PHE A 165 -1.58 -0.78 10.77
N ALA A 166 -1.03 -1.68 9.97
CA ALA A 166 -0.48 -2.95 10.43
C ALA A 166 0.85 -3.25 9.74
N ARG A 167 1.76 -3.82 10.48
CA ARG A 167 3.08 -4.28 10.03
C ARG A 167 3.18 -5.77 10.26
N PRO A 168 3.92 -6.54 9.44
CA PRO A 168 4.10 -7.97 9.70
C PRO A 168 4.63 -8.27 11.11
N ARG A 169 5.55 -7.45 11.64
CA ARG A 169 6.11 -7.61 13.00
C ARG A 169 5.06 -7.47 14.12
N ASP A 170 3.97 -6.76 13.90
CA ASP A 170 2.89 -6.61 14.87
C ASP A 170 2.02 -7.86 14.94
N LEU A 171 2.04 -8.66 13.86
CA LEU A 171 1.22 -9.87 13.66
C LEU A 171 2.02 -11.15 13.92
N ASP A 172 3.31 -11.12 13.62
CA ASP A 172 4.26 -12.22 13.79
C ASP A 172 5.59 -11.65 14.32
N PRO A 173 5.89 -11.84 15.64
CA PRO A 173 7.10 -11.29 16.26
C PRO A 173 8.41 -11.73 15.60
N ASP A 174 8.44 -12.91 14.97
CA ASP A 174 9.62 -13.41 14.25
C ASP A 174 9.95 -12.57 13.00
N LEU A 175 9.02 -11.76 12.54
CA LEU A 175 9.20 -10.82 11.44
C LEU A 175 9.66 -9.43 11.89
N GLY A 176 9.96 -9.27 13.16
CA GLY A 176 10.58 -8.05 13.68
C GLY A 176 12.01 -7.85 13.18
N PRO A 177 12.64 -6.71 13.53
CA PRO A 177 14.07 -6.49 13.26
C PRO A 177 14.89 -7.63 13.84
N GLY A 178 15.86 -8.14 13.09
CA GLY A 178 16.78 -9.18 13.57
C GLY A 178 17.44 -8.75 14.88
N ARG A 179 17.52 -9.67 15.85
CA ARG A 179 18.26 -9.50 17.09
C ARG A 179 19.75 -9.72 16.83
#